data_2c1c11bb64cdb94dbd8a7928cd7eb0d0
#
_entry.id   2c1c11bb64cdb94dbd8a7928cd7eb0d0
#
_cell.length_a   1.000
_cell.length_b   1.000
_cell.length_c   1.000
_cell.angle_alpha   90.00
_cell.angle_beta   90.00
_cell.angle_gamma   90.00
#
_symmetry.space_group_name_H-M   'P 1'
#
loop_
_entity.id
_entity.type
_entity.pdbx_description
1 polymer ?
#
loop_
_entity_poly.entity_id
_entity_poly.type
_entity_poly.pdbx_seq_one_letter_code
_entity_poly.pdbx_strand_id
1 'polypeptide(L)'
;MNSSFKFGGTKALLMLSCVLCLLAASAGAQTSSGQLTIAMSVQSSITLVFQNNPSVGATGFCPLTNAGTNNVGLDMGIAAFPGSFHTSTCVNYQHITASFYEVSSAFDVVVSKANSSSPNYRLAAQISTPPPVGVVWLLNNVTLTNTGFTQLDPADAFGQRITKTLQVQVRNNVPTQTLLETITFLATAN
;
A
#
# COMPACT_ATOMS: atom_id res chain seq x y z
N MET A 1 -71.59 -80.99 30.95
CA MET A 1 -71.21 -81.02 29.54
C MET A 1 -70.10 -80.02 29.30
N ASN A 2 -68.83 -80.54 29.18
CA ASN A 2 -67.67 -79.73 28.96
C ASN A 2 -67.43 -79.48 27.50
N SER A 3 -67.43 -78.26 27.08
CA SER A 3 -66.92 -77.90 25.75
C SER A 3 -65.59 -77.11 25.89
N SER A 4 -64.48 -77.81 25.62
CA SER A 4 -63.18 -77.23 25.59
C SER A 4 -62.94 -76.59 24.23
N PHE A 5 -62.76 -75.25 24.22
CA PHE A 5 -62.35 -74.48 23.04
C PHE A 5 -60.81 -74.41 23.02
N LYS A 6 -60.14 -75.18 22.17
CA LYS A 6 -58.75 -75.05 21.87
C LYS A 6 -58.53 -73.99 20.81
N PHE A 7 -58.13 -72.83 21.20
CA PHE A 7 -57.58 -71.86 20.27
C PHE A 7 -56.14 -72.24 19.91
N GLY A 8 -55.93 -72.50 18.66
CA GLY A 8 -54.61 -72.87 18.17
C GLY A 8 -53.58 -71.73 18.28
N GLY A 9 -52.65 -71.81 19.23
CA GLY A 9 -51.67 -70.79 19.53
C GLY A 9 -50.68 -70.50 18.40
N THR A 10 -50.64 -71.25 17.34
CA THR A 10 -49.73 -71.04 16.20
C THR A 10 -50.14 -69.93 15.26
N LYS A 11 -51.42 -69.69 15.09
CA LYS A 11 -51.87 -68.57 14.21
C LYS A 11 -51.73 -67.18 14.82
N ALA A 12 -51.87 -67.08 16.15
CA ALA A 12 -51.67 -65.84 16.86
C ALA A 12 -50.18 -65.44 16.88
N LEU A 13 -49.27 -66.41 16.99
CA LEU A 13 -47.84 -66.18 16.97
C LEU A 13 -47.32 -65.73 15.59
N LEU A 14 -47.91 -66.27 14.51
CA LEU A 14 -47.57 -65.87 13.13
C LEU A 14 -48.02 -64.47 12.81
N MET A 15 -49.22 -64.07 13.27
CA MET A 15 -49.76 -62.72 13.07
C MET A 15 -48.91 -61.67 13.85
N LEU A 16 -48.50 -62.00 15.09
CA LEU A 16 -47.67 -61.08 15.87
C LEU A 16 -46.28 -60.91 15.26
N SER A 17 -45.69 -61.99 14.70
CA SER A 17 -44.41 -61.94 14.00
C SER A 17 -44.47 -61.07 12.71
N CYS A 18 -45.56 -61.16 11.92
CA CYS A 18 -45.72 -60.31 10.75
C CYS A 18 -45.92 -58.84 11.09
N VAL A 19 -46.60 -58.50 12.18
CA VAL A 19 -46.77 -57.13 12.62
C VAL A 19 -45.44 -56.53 13.14
N LEU A 20 -44.63 -57.31 13.82
CA LEU A 20 -43.29 -56.88 14.23
C LEU A 20 -42.33 -56.67 13.04
N CYS A 21 -42.43 -57.52 11.99
CA CYS A 21 -41.63 -57.32 10.79
C CYS A 21 -42.07 -56.09 9.96
N LEU A 22 -43.34 -55.72 9.98
CA LEU A 22 -43.86 -54.51 9.32
C LEU A 22 -43.47 -53.24 10.06
N LEU A 23 -43.26 -53.29 11.38
CA LEU A 23 -42.78 -52.13 12.17
C LEU A 23 -41.26 -51.95 12.09
N ALA A 24 -40.51 -52.96 11.71
CA ALA A 24 -39.08 -52.84 11.52
C ALA A 24 -38.66 -52.28 10.17
N ALA A 25 -39.59 -52.14 9.19
CA ALA A 25 -39.29 -51.67 7.85
C ALA A 25 -39.34 -50.14 7.66
N SER A 26 -39.61 -49.42 8.72
CA SER A 26 -39.70 -47.92 8.65
C SER A 26 -38.56 -47.19 9.36
N ALA A 27 -37.45 -47.89 9.69
CA ALA A 27 -36.22 -47.21 10.00
C ALA A 27 -35.55 -46.73 8.71
N GLY A 28 -36.25 -45.88 7.98
CA GLY A 28 -35.65 -45.13 6.88
C GLY A 28 -34.43 -44.39 7.41
N ALA A 29 -33.27 -44.65 6.80
CA ALA A 29 -32.07 -43.90 7.11
C ALA A 29 -32.36 -42.42 6.94
N GLN A 30 -32.48 -41.68 8.03
CA GLN A 30 -32.58 -40.24 8.00
C GLN A 30 -31.23 -39.71 7.61
N THR A 31 -31.10 -39.18 6.38
CA THR A 31 -29.94 -38.44 5.94
C THR A 31 -30.12 -36.98 6.32
N SER A 32 -29.26 -36.46 7.14
CA SER A 32 -29.16 -35.03 7.41
C SER A 32 -28.03 -34.46 6.55
N SER A 33 -28.34 -33.51 5.68
CA SER A 33 -27.40 -32.76 4.92
C SER A 33 -27.29 -31.35 5.50
N GLY A 34 -26.07 -30.90 5.80
CA GLY A 34 -25.79 -29.54 6.23
C GLY A 34 -24.99 -28.80 5.16
N GLN A 35 -25.27 -27.53 4.94
CA GLN A 35 -24.46 -26.64 4.09
C GLN A 35 -23.72 -25.65 4.99
N LEU A 36 -22.42 -25.51 4.77
CA LEU A 36 -21.61 -24.46 5.35
C LEU A 36 -21.26 -23.47 4.23
N THR A 37 -21.79 -22.24 4.32
CA THR A 37 -21.41 -21.16 3.41
C THR A 37 -20.26 -20.38 4.04
N ILE A 38 -19.12 -20.36 3.37
CA ILE A 38 -17.95 -19.56 3.77
C ILE A 38 -17.90 -18.37 2.86
N ALA A 39 -17.99 -17.16 3.44
CA ALA A 39 -17.78 -15.90 2.74
C ALA A 39 -16.43 -15.32 3.15
N MET A 40 -15.56 -15.06 2.18
CA MET A 40 -14.28 -14.39 2.38
C MET A 40 -14.11 -13.31 1.32
N SER A 41 -13.77 -12.09 1.75
CA SER A 41 -13.39 -11.03 0.83
C SER A 41 -11.87 -10.91 0.79
N VAL A 42 -11.32 -10.88 -0.42
CA VAL A 42 -9.90 -10.60 -0.65
C VAL A 42 -9.81 -9.19 -1.21
N GLN A 43 -9.15 -8.29 -0.46
CA GLN A 43 -8.95 -6.90 -0.91
C GLN A 43 -7.59 -6.76 -1.57
N SER A 44 -7.54 -5.98 -2.67
CA SER A 44 -6.28 -5.54 -3.26
C SER A 44 -5.73 -4.37 -2.45
N SER A 45 -4.41 -4.35 -2.26
CA SER A 45 -3.72 -3.26 -1.58
C SER A 45 -2.50 -2.83 -2.36
N ILE A 46 -2.17 -1.55 -2.24
CA ILE A 46 -0.94 -0.96 -2.72
C ILE A 46 -0.22 -0.38 -1.51
N THR A 47 1.08 -0.66 -1.41
CA THR A 47 1.94 -0.07 -0.39
C THR A 47 3.03 0.74 -1.07
N LEU A 48 3.32 1.92 -0.55
CA LEU A 48 4.41 2.78 -0.97
C LEU A 48 5.37 2.93 0.19
N VAL A 49 6.66 2.74 -0.06
CA VAL A 49 7.72 2.95 0.92
C VAL A 49 8.87 3.74 0.30
N PHE A 50 9.51 4.56 1.12
CA PHE A 50 10.71 5.31 0.74
C PHE A 50 11.94 4.59 1.26
N GLN A 51 12.98 4.54 0.46
CA GLN A 51 14.25 3.88 0.79
C GLN A 51 15.43 4.79 0.50
N ASN A 52 16.50 4.60 1.28
CA ASN A 52 17.78 5.20 0.92
C ASN A 52 18.20 4.66 -0.45
N ASN A 53 18.69 5.55 -1.31
CA ASN A 53 19.38 5.11 -2.53
C ASN A 53 20.65 4.33 -2.15
N PRO A 54 21.09 3.32 -2.91
CA PRO A 54 22.36 2.62 -2.65
C PRO A 54 23.59 3.51 -2.56
N SER A 55 23.53 4.71 -3.17
CA SER A 55 24.60 5.72 -3.11
C SER A 55 24.52 6.66 -1.90
N VAL A 56 23.69 6.34 -0.90
CA VAL A 56 23.50 7.17 0.31
C VAL A 56 24.85 7.56 0.94
N GLY A 57 24.97 8.85 1.31
CA GLY A 57 26.21 9.44 1.82
C GLY A 57 27.13 10.04 0.74
N ALA A 58 26.95 9.72 -0.53
CA ALA A 58 27.58 10.44 -1.63
C ALA A 58 26.85 11.76 -1.92
N THR A 59 27.54 12.68 -2.61
CA THR A 59 26.94 13.94 -3.06
C THR A 59 25.69 13.69 -3.88
N GLY A 60 24.59 14.34 -3.53
CA GLY A 60 23.28 14.15 -4.15
C GLY A 60 22.44 13.02 -3.53
N PHE A 61 22.88 12.36 -2.44
CA PHE A 61 22.20 11.23 -1.83
C PHE A 61 22.19 11.30 -0.29
N CYS A 62 21.41 12.19 0.27
CA CYS A 62 21.27 12.32 1.72
C CYS A 62 20.47 11.15 2.32
N PRO A 63 20.79 10.72 3.55
CA PRO A 63 20.07 9.68 4.22
C PRO A 63 18.65 10.13 4.58
N LEU A 64 17.70 9.23 4.38
CA LEU A 64 16.35 9.39 4.89
C LEU A 64 16.29 8.93 6.35
N THR A 65 15.64 9.69 7.21
CA THR A 65 15.20 9.20 8.52
C THR A 65 14.00 8.28 8.33
N ASN A 66 13.91 7.18 9.08
CA ASN A 66 12.86 6.16 8.96
C ASN A 66 12.76 5.52 7.55
N ALA A 67 13.87 5.39 6.84
CA ALA A 67 13.90 4.70 5.55
C ALA A 67 13.27 3.29 5.66
N GLY A 68 12.58 2.83 4.63
CA GLY A 68 11.83 1.58 4.63
C GLY A 68 10.37 1.72 5.09
N THR A 69 9.91 2.93 5.33
CA THR A 69 8.51 3.23 5.70
C THR A 69 7.85 4.17 4.69
N ASN A 70 6.58 4.46 4.88
CA ASN A 70 5.83 5.44 4.09
C ASN A 70 5.86 6.86 4.70
N ASN A 71 6.57 7.05 5.80
CA ASN A 71 6.73 8.34 6.48
C ASN A 71 8.19 8.56 6.84
N VAL A 72 8.88 9.35 6.04
CA VAL A 72 10.31 9.59 6.14
C VAL A 72 10.61 11.09 6.25
N GLY A 73 11.79 11.42 6.76
CA GLY A 73 12.34 12.76 6.71
C GLY A 73 13.59 12.81 5.83
N LEU A 74 13.78 13.91 5.13
CA LEU A 74 14.99 14.23 4.37
C LEU A 74 15.52 15.57 4.85
N ASP A 75 16.70 15.56 5.49
CA ASP A 75 17.40 16.76 5.89
C ASP A 75 18.46 17.13 4.84
N MET A 76 18.29 18.27 4.22
CA MET A 76 19.22 18.79 3.20
C MET A 76 20.22 19.78 3.78
N GLY A 77 20.18 20.02 5.10
CA GLY A 77 21.10 20.93 5.80
C GLY A 77 20.83 22.40 5.51
N ILE A 78 21.89 23.20 5.59
CA ILE A 78 21.86 24.66 5.38
C ILE A 78 22.60 24.96 4.07
N ALA A 79 21.99 25.77 3.23
CA ALA A 79 22.63 26.36 2.05
C ALA A 79 22.60 27.89 2.14
N ALA A 80 23.67 28.54 1.76
CA ALA A 80 23.78 30.01 1.73
C ALA A 80 24.14 30.51 0.35
N PHE A 81 23.54 31.64 -0.02
CA PHE A 81 23.79 32.36 -1.28
C PHE A 81 24.28 33.79 -0.98
N PRO A 82 25.18 34.41 -1.79
CA PRO A 82 25.86 33.87 -2.95
C PRO A 82 27.17 33.15 -2.54
N GLY A 83 27.16 31.89 -2.58
CA GLY A 83 28.37 31.12 -2.27
C GLY A 83 28.12 29.64 -2.35
N SER A 84 29.14 28.87 -2.39
CA SER A 84 29.06 27.41 -2.37
C SER A 84 28.99 26.87 -0.93
N PHE A 85 28.54 27.69 0.03
CA PHE A 85 28.44 27.24 1.42
C PHE A 85 27.18 26.40 1.60
N HIS A 86 27.40 25.16 1.98
CA HIS A 86 26.37 24.25 2.48
C HIS A 86 26.95 23.40 3.61
N THR A 87 26.12 23.06 4.59
CA THR A 87 26.60 22.27 5.76
C THR A 87 26.53 20.77 5.50
N SER A 88 25.70 20.33 4.56
CA SER A 88 25.54 18.91 4.25
C SER A 88 26.45 18.49 3.10
N THR A 89 27.25 17.47 3.32
CA THR A 89 28.11 16.87 2.28
C THR A 89 27.36 15.97 1.31
N CYS A 90 26.14 15.58 1.67
CA CYS A 90 25.32 14.67 0.87
C CYS A 90 24.40 15.37 -0.12
N VAL A 91 24.19 16.69 -0.03
CA VAL A 91 23.41 17.42 -1.03
C VAL A 91 24.25 17.74 -2.26
N ASN A 92 23.59 17.75 -3.41
CA ASN A 92 24.14 18.39 -4.60
C ASN A 92 23.71 19.86 -4.61
N TYR A 93 24.66 20.76 -4.73
CA TYR A 93 24.44 22.21 -4.77
C TYR A 93 24.94 22.74 -6.11
N GLN A 94 24.12 23.52 -6.79
CA GLN A 94 24.48 24.12 -8.06
C GLN A 94 23.85 25.50 -8.26
N HIS A 95 24.55 26.37 -8.98
CA HIS A 95 23.99 27.59 -9.55
C HIS A 95 23.26 27.26 -10.84
N ILE A 96 21.94 27.51 -10.89
CA ILE A 96 21.15 27.33 -12.10
C ILE A 96 21.30 28.56 -13.00
N THR A 97 21.19 29.76 -12.40
CA THR A 97 21.39 31.05 -13.07
C THR A 97 22.00 32.03 -12.08
N ALA A 98 22.36 33.23 -12.57
CA ALA A 98 22.81 34.32 -11.68
C ALA A 98 21.81 34.69 -10.57
N SER A 99 20.54 34.29 -10.71
CA SER A 99 19.46 34.63 -9.78
C SER A 99 18.94 33.43 -8.96
N PHE A 100 19.32 32.20 -9.32
CA PHE A 100 18.84 31.00 -8.66
C PHE A 100 19.96 30.02 -8.35
N TYR A 101 19.87 29.39 -7.21
CA TYR A 101 20.60 28.19 -6.88
C TYR A 101 19.64 27.02 -6.60
N GLU A 102 20.17 25.81 -6.71
CA GLU A 102 19.42 24.59 -6.45
C GLU A 102 20.17 23.73 -5.46
N VAL A 103 19.44 23.18 -4.52
CA VAL A 103 19.88 22.12 -3.62
C VAL A 103 19.09 20.88 -3.94
N SER A 104 19.76 19.75 -4.13
CA SER A 104 19.05 18.51 -4.48
C SER A 104 19.60 17.30 -3.77
N SER A 105 18.72 16.32 -3.57
CA SER A 105 19.05 15.00 -3.03
C SER A 105 18.11 13.95 -3.60
N ALA A 106 18.65 12.77 -3.87
CA ALA A 106 17.92 11.65 -4.42
C ALA A 106 17.62 10.58 -3.37
N PHE A 107 16.48 9.93 -3.52
CA PHE A 107 16.02 8.79 -2.72
C PHE A 107 15.24 7.84 -3.62
N ASP A 108 14.96 6.64 -3.12
CA ASP A 108 14.21 5.65 -3.87
C ASP A 108 12.79 5.49 -3.34
N VAL A 109 11.86 5.27 -4.26
CA VAL A 109 10.47 4.92 -3.99
C VAL A 109 10.23 3.50 -4.49
N VAL A 110 9.57 2.69 -3.66
CA VAL A 110 9.13 1.34 -4.02
C VAL A 110 7.63 1.26 -3.81
N VAL A 111 6.90 0.90 -4.85
CA VAL A 111 5.47 0.63 -4.76
C VAL A 111 5.25 -0.86 -4.97
N SER A 112 4.64 -1.50 -3.99
CA SER A 112 4.32 -2.93 -4.03
C SER A 112 2.82 -3.14 -4.08
N LYS A 113 2.39 -4.30 -4.58
CA LYS A 113 0.97 -4.66 -4.62
C LYS A 113 0.72 -6.02 -4.00
N ALA A 114 -0.47 -6.20 -3.45
CA ALA A 114 -1.03 -7.49 -3.08
C ALA A 114 -2.44 -7.63 -3.67
N ASN A 115 -2.72 -8.79 -4.27
CA ASN A 115 -4.03 -9.13 -4.83
C ASN A 115 -4.57 -8.12 -5.87
N SER A 116 -3.68 -7.47 -6.63
CA SER A 116 -4.05 -6.55 -7.71
C SER A 116 -3.65 -7.14 -9.06
N SER A 117 -4.56 -7.10 -10.04
CA SER A 117 -4.29 -7.50 -11.42
C SER A 117 -3.61 -6.41 -12.25
N SER A 118 -3.60 -5.17 -11.77
CA SER A 118 -2.97 -4.05 -12.47
C SER A 118 -1.50 -4.33 -12.77
N PRO A 119 -1.02 -4.18 -14.00
CA PRO A 119 0.38 -4.41 -14.35
C PRO A 119 1.30 -3.31 -13.82
N ASN A 120 0.80 -2.07 -13.77
CA ASN A 120 1.57 -0.88 -13.46
C ASN A 120 0.83 0.01 -12.44
N TYR A 121 1.55 1.01 -11.94
CA TYR A 121 0.98 2.11 -11.17
C TYR A 121 1.44 3.44 -11.76
N ARG A 122 0.69 4.49 -11.48
CA ARG A 122 1.15 5.89 -11.65
C ARG A 122 1.49 6.47 -10.29
N LEU A 123 2.50 7.34 -10.30
CA LEU A 123 2.95 8.07 -9.13
C LEU A 123 2.69 9.56 -9.34
N ALA A 124 2.13 10.19 -8.33
CA ALA A 124 1.94 11.64 -8.28
C ALA A 124 2.39 12.17 -6.92
N ALA A 125 2.70 13.46 -6.84
CA ALA A 125 3.05 14.12 -5.58
C ALA A 125 2.47 15.53 -5.50
N GLN A 126 2.34 16.00 -4.26
CA GLN A 126 1.81 17.32 -3.92
C GLN A 126 2.54 17.86 -2.71
N ILE A 127 2.86 19.13 -2.69
CA ILE A 127 3.32 19.86 -1.49
C ILE A 127 2.12 20.28 -0.65
N SER A 128 2.29 20.33 0.67
CA SER A 128 1.20 20.65 1.60
C SER A 128 0.89 22.13 1.68
N THR A 129 1.91 22.98 1.51
CA THR A 129 1.77 24.44 1.66
C THR A 129 2.21 25.19 0.40
N PRO A 130 1.71 26.41 0.16
CA PRO A 130 2.24 27.27 -0.89
C PRO A 130 3.72 27.57 -0.62
N PRO A 131 4.63 27.39 -1.58
CA PRO A 131 6.02 27.72 -1.36
C PRO A 131 6.21 29.23 -1.14
N PRO A 132 7.19 29.65 -0.34
CA PRO A 132 7.55 31.03 -0.20
C PRO A 132 7.89 31.66 -1.56
N VAL A 133 7.66 32.97 -1.71
CA VAL A 133 7.99 33.69 -2.95
C VAL A 133 9.48 33.53 -3.26
N GLY A 134 9.79 33.04 -4.45
CA GLY A 134 11.16 32.78 -4.89
C GLY A 134 11.69 31.40 -4.55
N VAL A 135 10.86 30.51 -4.00
CA VAL A 135 11.17 29.09 -3.75
C VAL A 135 10.34 28.22 -4.68
N VAL A 136 10.96 27.19 -5.27
CA VAL A 136 10.29 26.20 -6.12
C VAL A 136 10.70 24.81 -5.67
N TRP A 137 9.73 23.94 -5.44
CA TRP A 137 9.93 22.52 -5.14
C TRP A 137 9.71 21.69 -6.40
N LEU A 138 10.68 20.83 -6.73
CA LEU A 138 10.57 19.96 -7.88
C LEU A 138 10.91 18.51 -7.48
N LEU A 139 10.32 17.58 -8.23
CA LEU A 139 10.74 16.17 -8.22
C LEU A 139 11.05 15.74 -9.65
N ASN A 140 12.27 15.28 -9.90
CA ASN A 140 12.76 14.95 -11.25
C ASN A 140 12.48 16.07 -12.27
N ASN A 141 12.76 17.33 -11.91
CA ASN A 141 12.49 18.54 -12.69
C ASN A 141 11.00 18.87 -12.92
N VAL A 142 10.08 18.13 -12.29
CA VAL A 142 8.64 18.41 -12.35
C VAL A 142 8.27 19.30 -11.16
N THR A 143 7.74 20.50 -11.43
CA THR A 143 7.33 21.42 -10.36
C THR A 143 6.14 20.89 -9.59
N LEU A 144 6.25 20.86 -8.27
CA LEU A 144 5.17 20.49 -7.37
C LEU A 144 4.30 21.71 -7.04
N THR A 145 3.01 21.47 -6.86
CA THR A 145 2.03 22.47 -6.44
C THR A 145 1.30 22.03 -5.18
N ASN A 146 0.74 23.00 -4.46
CA ASN A 146 -0.13 22.73 -3.31
C ASN A 146 -1.63 22.67 -3.68
N THR A 147 -1.97 22.90 -4.94
CA THR A 147 -3.37 22.94 -5.42
C THR A 147 -3.87 21.60 -5.94
N GLY A 148 -2.98 20.62 -6.10
CA GLY A 148 -3.33 19.28 -6.56
C GLY A 148 -2.12 18.40 -6.79
N PHE A 149 -2.36 17.11 -6.94
CA PHE A 149 -1.32 16.13 -7.24
C PHE A 149 -0.76 16.34 -8.66
N THR A 150 0.53 16.52 -8.74
CA THR A 150 1.29 16.59 -9.99
C THR A 150 1.75 15.18 -10.36
N GLN A 151 1.46 14.73 -11.57
CA GLN A 151 1.89 13.41 -12.04
C GLN A 151 3.40 13.41 -12.28
N LEU A 152 4.06 12.43 -11.69
CA LEU A 152 5.51 12.21 -11.84
C LEU A 152 5.78 11.10 -12.87
N ASP A 153 5.14 9.97 -12.69
CA ASP A 153 5.31 8.79 -13.54
C ASP A 153 3.96 8.27 -14.01
N PRO A 154 3.76 8.07 -15.32
CA PRO A 154 2.49 7.63 -15.86
C PRO A 154 2.23 6.13 -15.72
N ALA A 155 3.28 5.31 -15.70
CA ALA A 155 3.17 3.85 -15.65
C ALA A 155 4.50 3.21 -15.26
N ASP A 156 4.68 2.94 -13.96
CA ASP A 156 5.84 2.22 -13.43
C ASP A 156 5.47 0.80 -13.00
N ALA A 157 6.43 -0.12 -13.08
CA ALA A 157 6.24 -1.49 -12.64
C ALA A 157 6.29 -1.61 -11.11
N PHE A 158 5.39 -2.43 -10.54
CA PHE A 158 5.41 -2.73 -9.12
C PHE A 158 6.69 -3.49 -8.70
N GLY A 159 7.13 -3.25 -7.47
CA GLY A 159 8.28 -3.92 -6.88
C GLY A 159 9.65 -3.39 -7.34
N GLN A 160 9.67 -2.42 -8.24
CA GLN A 160 10.90 -1.78 -8.68
C GLN A 160 11.29 -0.62 -7.75
N ARG A 161 12.59 -0.42 -7.58
CA ARG A 161 13.15 0.79 -6.95
C ARG A 161 13.27 1.88 -8.00
N ILE A 162 12.54 2.97 -7.82
CA ILE A 162 12.57 4.11 -8.72
C ILE A 162 13.18 5.30 -7.99
N THR A 163 14.30 5.78 -8.50
CA THR A 163 14.98 6.95 -7.91
C THR A 163 14.23 8.23 -8.23
N LYS A 164 13.98 9.03 -7.21
CA LYS A 164 13.41 10.38 -7.29
C LYS A 164 14.41 11.39 -6.76
N THR A 165 14.60 12.47 -7.47
CA THR A 165 15.46 13.57 -7.04
C THR A 165 14.58 14.74 -6.60
N LEU A 166 14.62 15.05 -5.31
CA LEU A 166 14.04 16.27 -4.78
C LEU A 166 14.98 17.43 -5.04
N GLN A 167 14.47 18.50 -5.60
CA GLN A 167 15.19 19.71 -5.92
C GLN A 167 14.46 20.90 -5.29
N VAL A 168 15.21 21.77 -4.66
CA VAL A 168 14.71 23.02 -4.09
C VAL A 168 15.48 24.16 -4.75
N GLN A 169 14.78 24.90 -5.62
CA GLN A 169 15.32 26.07 -6.27
C GLN A 169 14.95 27.31 -5.46
N VAL A 170 15.96 28.13 -5.16
CA VAL A 170 15.79 29.32 -4.33
C VAL A 170 16.41 30.52 -5.04
N ARG A 171 15.67 31.62 -5.10
CA ARG A 171 16.19 32.91 -5.60
C ARG A 171 17.18 33.51 -4.60
N ASN A 172 18.18 34.20 -5.14
CA ASN A 172 19.22 34.85 -4.34
C ASN A 172 18.72 35.98 -3.43
N ASN A 173 17.52 36.49 -3.64
CA ASN A 173 16.87 37.55 -2.83
C ASN A 173 15.88 36.99 -1.79
N VAL A 174 15.78 35.67 -1.65
CA VAL A 174 14.95 35.08 -0.60
C VAL A 174 15.64 35.32 0.76
N PRO A 175 14.93 35.90 1.75
CA PRO A 175 15.52 36.15 3.05
C PRO A 175 15.88 34.84 3.76
N THR A 176 16.82 34.91 4.69
CA THR A 176 17.20 33.76 5.52
C THR A 176 16.00 33.22 6.26
N GLN A 177 15.68 31.96 6.03
CA GLN A 177 14.54 31.26 6.64
C GLN A 177 14.77 29.75 6.65
N THR A 178 14.02 29.08 7.49
CA THR A 178 13.90 27.62 7.44
C THR A 178 12.83 27.24 6.41
N LEU A 179 13.19 26.41 5.44
CA LEU A 179 12.25 25.82 4.50
C LEU A 179 11.88 24.43 5.01
N LEU A 180 10.65 24.27 5.42
CA LEU A 180 10.08 22.98 5.85
C LEU A 180 8.84 22.72 5.02
N GLU A 181 8.79 21.57 4.35
CA GLU A 181 7.67 21.19 3.51
C GLU A 181 7.33 19.72 3.69
N THR A 182 6.05 19.39 3.61
CA THR A 182 5.58 18.01 3.55
C THR A 182 5.15 17.69 2.12
N ILE A 183 5.79 16.68 1.54
CA ILE A 183 5.42 16.20 0.21
C ILE A 183 4.63 14.91 0.37
N THR A 184 3.38 14.93 -0.07
CA THR A 184 2.51 13.75 -0.09
C THR A 184 2.63 13.07 -1.43
N PHE A 185 2.88 11.76 -1.41
CA PHE A 185 2.92 10.91 -2.60
C PHE A 185 1.66 10.07 -2.69
N LEU A 186 1.16 9.91 -3.91
CA LEU A 186 0.00 9.08 -4.24
C LEU A 186 0.37 8.07 -5.33
N ALA A 187 0.34 6.80 -4.99
CA ALA A 187 0.46 5.71 -5.95
C ALA A 187 -0.94 5.16 -6.27
N THR A 188 -1.27 5.05 -7.54
CA THR A 188 -2.56 4.53 -8.01
C THR A 188 -2.32 3.42 -9.02
N ALA A 189 -2.92 2.25 -8.83
CA ALA A 189 -2.87 1.14 -9.80
C ALA A 189 -3.60 1.53 -11.10
N ASN A 190 -2.99 1.17 -12.24
CA ASN A 190 -3.55 1.42 -13.58
C ASN A 190 -4.29 0.19 -14.09
#